data_b487f7851684b34a32c84216b58ded33
#
_entry.id   b487f7851684b34a32c84216b58ded33
#
_cell.length_a   1.000
_cell.length_b   1.000
_cell.length_c   1.000
_cell.angle_alpha   90.00
_cell.angle_beta   90.00
_cell.angle_gamma   90.00
#
_symmetry.space_group_name_H-M   'P 1'
#
loop_
_entity.id
_entity.type
_entity.pdbx_description
1 polymer ?
#
loop_
_entity_poly.entity_id
_entity_poly.type
_entity_poly.pdbx_seq_one_letter_code
_entity_poly.pdbx_strand_id
1 'polypeptide(L)'
;GNLIKQNCNDVKVVYTRSKDVFIPLDRRAEIANNAKADLFISIHTNALANNRTAKGASTWTLGLAKSDANLEVAKRENSVILYEDDYKTRYAGFNPNSAESYIIFEFMQDKYMEQSVHLASLVQKQFRHHCKRVDRGVHQAGFLVLKASAMPSILVELGFISTPEEERYLNTEEGSSTLAKGIYRAFLSYKREHEIRLTGSSRTALPNDDEVTDTEVAQIDSTESENKKPQNIPRTDKLVTEAKTQRPIVVESTTNDSEITFKIQILTSSRPLSKNDKRLKGLKDVDYYKENGLYKYTYGASSDYNKVLRTRRNTVTPLFKDAFIIAFRNGEKMNINEAIANFKKRRNK
;
A
#
# COMPACT_ATOMS: atom_id res chain seq x y z
N GLY A 1 -22.79 -11.37 -8.22
CA GLY A 1 -22.63 -12.61 -9.01
C GLY A 1 -23.90 -12.99 -9.78
N ASN A 2 -25.08 -12.93 -9.15
CA ASN A 2 -26.33 -13.26 -9.83
C ASN A 2 -26.61 -12.31 -11.01
N LEU A 3 -26.38 -11.01 -10.83
CA LEU A 3 -26.55 -10.03 -11.92
C LEU A 3 -25.62 -10.35 -13.11
N ILE A 4 -24.39 -10.74 -12.86
CA ILE A 4 -23.46 -11.15 -13.93
C ILE A 4 -23.96 -12.41 -14.63
N LYS A 5 -24.35 -13.45 -13.87
CA LYS A 5 -24.87 -14.71 -14.45
C LYS A 5 -26.13 -14.53 -15.30
N GLN A 6 -26.99 -13.58 -14.92
CA GLN A 6 -28.23 -13.30 -15.63
C GLN A 6 -28.03 -12.48 -16.92
N ASN A 7 -27.00 -11.61 -16.94
CA ASN A 7 -26.86 -10.60 -18.00
C ASN A 7 -25.59 -10.74 -18.84
N CYS A 8 -24.64 -11.63 -18.46
CA CYS A 8 -23.37 -11.83 -19.16
C CYS A 8 -23.16 -13.32 -19.43
N ASN A 9 -23.69 -13.80 -20.56
CA ASN A 9 -23.63 -15.24 -20.92
C ASN A 9 -22.20 -15.73 -21.22
N ASP A 10 -21.29 -14.83 -21.49
CA ASP A 10 -19.90 -15.05 -21.79
C ASP A 10 -19.01 -15.02 -20.53
N VAL A 11 -19.58 -14.82 -19.35
CA VAL A 11 -18.84 -14.70 -18.08
C VAL A 11 -19.18 -15.86 -17.14
N LYS A 12 -18.15 -16.58 -16.74
CA LYS A 12 -18.23 -17.62 -15.70
C LYS A 12 -17.93 -17.01 -14.33
N VAL A 13 -18.90 -17.04 -13.43
CA VAL A 13 -18.73 -16.60 -12.03
C VAL A 13 -18.36 -17.80 -11.15
N VAL A 14 -17.21 -17.70 -10.48
CA VAL A 14 -16.73 -18.67 -9.49
C VAL A 14 -16.75 -18.02 -8.11
N TYR A 15 -17.38 -18.65 -7.15
CA TYR A 15 -17.39 -18.19 -5.76
C TYR A 15 -16.34 -18.94 -4.95
N THR A 16 -15.59 -18.24 -4.11
CA THR A 16 -14.70 -18.88 -3.14
C THR A 16 -15.49 -19.59 -2.04
N ARG A 17 -16.67 -19.07 -1.70
CA ARG A 17 -17.65 -19.70 -0.81
C ARG A 17 -19.07 -19.24 -1.16
N SER A 18 -20.05 -20.10 -0.91
CA SER A 18 -21.48 -19.82 -1.11
C SER A 18 -22.33 -20.11 0.14
N LYS A 19 -21.66 -20.49 1.22
CA LYS A 19 -22.25 -20.75 2.53
C LYS A 19 -21.40 -20.08 3.61
N ASP A 20 -21.91 -19.99 4.82
CA ASP A 20 -21.16 -19.48 5.97
C ASP A 20 -20.16 -20.55 6.44
N VAL A 21 -19.04 -20.62 5.74
CA VAL A 21 -17.90 -21.51 6.03
C VAL A 21 -16.62 -20.68 5.96
N PHE A 22 -15.69 -20.98 6.83
CA PHE A 22 -14.36 -20.36 6.77
C PHE A 22 -13.54 -20.96 5.62
N ILE A 23 -12.96 -20.09 4.81
CA ILE A 23 -11.98 -20.46 3.77
C ILE A 23 -10.72 -19.64 4.03
N PRO A 24 -9.55 -20.27 4.23
CA PRO A 24 -8.26 -19.59 4.41
C PRO A 24 -7.98 -18.54 3.35
N LEU A 25 -7.29 -17.46 3.71
CA LEU A 25 -7.10 -16.33 2.79
C LEU A 25 -6.32 -16.72 1.54
N ASP A 26 -5.26 -17.49 1.66
CA ASP A 26 -4.47 -18.01 0.55
C ASP A 26 -5.31 -18.95 -0.35
N ARG A 27 -6.18 -19.77 0.26
CA ARG A 27 -7.05 -20.67 -0.47
C ARG A 27 -8.06 -19.95 -1.37
N ARG A 28 -8.51 -18.76 -0.99
CA ARG A 28 -9.41 -17.93 -1.83
C ARG A 28 -8.71 -17.50 -3.13
N ALA A 29 -7.47 -17.02 -3.04
CA ALA A 29 -6.66 -16.70 -4.22
C ALA A 29 -6.36 -17.96 -5.06
N GLU A 30 -6.06 -19.09 -4.41
CA GLU A 30 -5.81 -20.36 -5.09
C GLU A 30 -7.03 -20.84 -5.90
N ILE A 31 -8.25 -20.72 -5.35
CA ILE A 31 -9.49 -21.04 -6.08
C ILE A 31 -9.60 -20.20 -7.36
N ALA A 32 -9.33 -18.89 -7.27
CA ALA A 32 -9.35 -18.00 -8.43
C ALA A 32 -8.26 -18.38 -9.46
N ASN A 33 -7.03 -18.64 -9.01
CA ASN A 33 -5.91 -19.06 -9.87
C ASN A 33 -6.19 -20.38 -10.58
N ASN A 34 -6.71 -21.39 -9.86
CA ASN A 34 -7.05 -22.71 -10.43
C ASN A 34 -8.21 -22.60 -11.44
N ALA A 35 -9.13 -21.67 -11.22
CA ALA A 35 -10.19 -21.37 -12.18
C ALA A 35 -9.68 -20.58 -13.40
N LYS A 36 -8.42 -20.14 -13.41
CA LYS A 36 -7.84 -19.24 -14.42
C LYS A 36 -8.71 -18.00 -14.61
N ALA A 37 -9.16 -17.42 -13.49
CA ALA A 37 -10.04 -16.27 -13.53
C ALA A 37 -9.31 -15.03 -14.06
N ASP A 38 -10.03 -14.18 -14.81
CA ASP A 38 -9.51 -12.93 -15.36
C ASP A 38 -9.58 -11.79 -14.34
N LEU A 39 -10.35 -11.97 -13.27
CA LEU A 39 -10.61 -10.96 -12.26
C LEU A 39 -10.94 -11.59 -10.90
N PHE A 40 -10.44 -10.99 -9.82
CA PHE A 40 -10.74 -11.38 -8.45
C PHE A 40 -11.30 -10.19 -7.66
N ILE A 41 -12.52 -10.33 -7.13
CA ILE A 41 -13.19 -9.31 -6.30
C ILE A 41 -13.47 -9.92 -4.92
N SER A 42 -12.78 -9.41 -3.90
CA SER A 42 -13.02 -9.74 -2.50
C SER A 42 -13.96 -8.70 -1.87
N ILE A 43 -15.04 -9.15 -1.23
CA ILE A 43 -16.08 -8.27 -0.68
C ILE A 43 -16.07 -8.39 0.84
N HIS A 44 -15.94 -7.25 1.50
CA HIS A 44 -15.78 -7.09 2.95
C HIS A 44 -16.69 -5.99 3.51
N THR A 45 -16.83 -5.98 4.81
CA THR A 45 -17.42 -4.88 5.59
C THR A 45 -16.43 -4.45 6.66
N ASN A 46 -16.10 -3.18 6.67
CA ASN A 46 -15.13 -2.58 7.58
C ASN A 46 -15.67 -2.51 9.02
N ALA A 47 -14.79 -2.48 10.00
CA ALA A 47 -15.13 -2.25 11.40
C ALA A 47 -14.05 -1.41 12.09
N LEU A 48 -14.46 -0.47 12.96
CA LEU A 48 -13.54 0.33 13.77
C LEU A 48 -13.93 0.19 15.24
N ALA A 49 -13.03 -0.34 16.08
CA ALA A 49 -13.30 -0.63 17.49
C ALA A 49 -13.74 0.61 18.27
N ASN A 50 -13.16 1.76 17.99
CA ASN A 50 -13.36 3.01 18.75
C ASN A 50 -14.10 4.10 17.96
N ASN A 51 -14.69 3.79 16.81
CA ASN A 51 -15.42 4.75 16.00
C ASN A 51 -16.75 4.14 15.53
N ARG A 52 -17.84 4.69 16.03
CA ARG A 52 -19.22 4.28 15.70
C ARG A 52 -19.95 5.27 14.80
N THR A 53 -19.21 6.20 14.18
CA THR A 53 -19.75 7.23 13.29
C THR A 53 -19.17 7.19 11.90
N ALA A 54 -18.16 6.35 11.66
CA ALA A 54 -17.55 6.19 10.35
C ALA A 54 -18.57 5.65 9.33
N LYS A 55 -18.61 6.26 8.14
CA LYS A 55 -19.55 5.91 7.07
C LYS A 55 -18.84 5.85 5.72
N GLY A 56 -19.45 5.14 4.77
CA GLY A 56 -19.02 5.12 3.38
C GLY A 56 -18.22 3.89 3.01
N ALA A 57 -17.91 3.79 1.72
CA ALA A 57 -17.24 2.65 1.12
C ALA A 57 -15.84 3.01 0.60
N SER A 58 -14.92 2.06 0.62
CA SER A 58 -13.58 2.19 0.05
C SER A 58 -13.23 0.95 -0.76
N THR A 59 -12.34 1.10 -1.74
CA THR A 59 -11.83 -0.04 -2.51
C THR A 59 -10.31 -0.08 -2.43
N TRP A 60 -9.78 -1.28 -2.30
CA TRP A 60 -8.39 -1.52 -1.98
C TRP A 60 -7.72 -2.40 -3.02
N THR A 61 -6.46 -2.13 -3.29
CA THR A 61 -5.58 -2.98 -4.10
C THR A 61 -4.38 -3.45 -3.29
N LEU A 62 -3.72 -4.50 -3.75
CA LEU A 62 -2.47 -4.94 -3.16
C LEU A 62 -1.41 -3.86 -3.35
N GLY A 63 -0.61 -3.60 -2.32
CA GLY A 63 0.49 -2.64 -2.39
C GLY A 63 0.96 -2.19 -1.01
N LEU A 64 1.79 -1.15 -1.01
CA LEU A 64 2.27 -0.55 0.22
C LEU A 64 1.20 0.32 0.87
N ALA A 65 1.00 0.15 2.16
CA ALA A 65 0.17 1.07 2.94
C ALA A 65 0.83 2.46 3.01
N LYS A 66 0.17 3.47 2.44
CA LYS A 66 0.70 4.85 2.40
C LYS A 66 0.53 5.59 3.74
N SER A 67 -0.24 5.04 4.67
CA SER A 67 -0.47 5.61 6.00
C SER A 67 -0.68 4.53 7.06
N ASP A 68 -0.51 4.88 8.34
CA ASP A 68 -0.80 3.99 9.46
C ASP A 68 -2.26 3.53 9.46
N ALA A 69 -3.19 4.40 9.09
CA ALA A 69 -4.60 4.05 8.95
C ALA A 69 -4.84 2.95 7.91
N ASN A 70 -4.14 3.01 6.77
CA ASN A 70 -4.21 1.97 5.73
C ASN A 70 -3.62 0.64 6.22
N LEU A 71 -2.51 0.72 6.97
CA LEU A 71 -1.89 -0.46 7.57
C LEU A 71 -2.82 -1.13 8.59
N GLU A 72 -3.51 -0.35 9.42
CA GLU A 72 -4.45 -0.90 10.42
C GLU A 72 -5.65 -1.61 9.77
N VAL A 73 -6.11 -1.18 8.59
CA VAL A 73 -7.13 -1.92 7.82
C VAL A 73 -6.57 -3.28 7.40
N ALA A 74 -5.37 -3.33 6.80
CA ALA A 74 -4.77 -4.59 6.38
C ALA A 74 -4.48 -5.52 7.56
N LYS A 75 -4.01 -5.00 8.70
CA LYS A 75 -3.81 -5.80 9.92
C LYS A 75 -5.09 -6.47 10.38
N ARG A 76 -6.19 -5.72 10.42
CA ARG A 76 -7.49 -6.25 10.83
C ARG A 76 -7.97 -7.35 9.87
N GLU A 77 -7.93 -7.09 8.55
CA GLU A 77 -8.37 -8.08 7.55
C GLU A 77 -7.50 -9.34 7.55
N ASN A 78 -6.19 -9.16 7.74
CA ASN A 78 -5.26 -10.28 7.81
C ASN A 78 -5.31 -11.02 9.15
N SER A 79 -5.84 -10.42 10.23
CA SER A 79 -5.89 -11.04 11.56
C SER A 79 -6.71 -12.33 11.60
N VAL A 80 -7.58 -12.53 10.62
CA VAL A 80 -8.40 -13.75 10.49
C VAL A 80 -7.54 -15.02 10.37
N ILE A 81 -6.29 -14.93 9.89
CA ILE A 81 -5.38 -16.10 9.85
C ILE A 81 -5.06 -16.64 11.24
N LEU A 82 -5.19 -15.84 12.30
CA LEU A 82 -4.94 -16.29 13.68
C LEU A 82 -5.95 -17.35 14.17
N TYR A 83 -7.07 -17.52 13.46
CA TYR A 83 -8.05 -18.60 13.71
C TYR A 83 -7.66 -19.92 13.03
N GLU A 84 -6.58 -19.95 12.23
CA GLU A 84 -6.08 -21.14 11.56
C GLU A 84 -4.99 -21.80 12.42
N ASP A 85 -5.11 -23.10 12.72
CA ASP A 85 -4.15 -23.82 13.57
C ASP A 85 -2.75 -23.88 12.98
N ASP A 86 -2.65 -23.88 11.63
CA ASP A 86 -1.41 -24.00 10.87
C ASP A 86 -0.88 -22.65 10.32
N TYR A 87 -1.43 -21.50 10.76
CA TYR A 87 -1.15 -20.21 10.15
C TYR A 87 0.34 -19.87 10.09
N LYS A 88 1.13 -20.26 11.09
CA LYS A 88 2.58 -19.98 11.14
C LYS A 88 3.33 -20.63 9.99
N THR A 89 2.97 -21.86 9.67
CA THR A 89 3.56 -22.63 8.55
C THR A 89 3.00 -22.15 7.22
N ARG A 90 1.68 -22.00 7.13
CA ARG A 90 0.95 -21.61 5.92
C ARG A 90 1.37 -20.23 5.41
N TYR A 91 1.52 -19.27 6.30
CA TYR A 91 1.90 -17.87 5.93
C TYR A 91 3.38 -17.55 6.21
N ALA A 92 4.24 -18.58 6.29
CA ALA A 92 5.70 -18.43 6.44
C ALA A 92 6.11 -17.49 7.59
N GLY A 93 5.46 -17.60 8.74
CA GLY A 93 5.75 -16.78 9.92
C GLY A 93 5.26 -15.32 9.84
N PHE A 94 4.40 -14.99 8.89
CA PHE A 94 3.75 -13.69 8.83
C PHE A 94 2.93 -13.45 10.10
N ASN A 95 3.19 -12.31 10.77
CA ASN A 95 2.41 -11.88 11.93
C ASN A 95 1.51 -10.70 11.53
N PRO A 96 0.18 -10.87 11.47
CA PRO A 96 -0.74 -9.82 11.04
C PRO A 96 -0.74 -8.59 11.95
N ASN A 97 -0.30 -8.71 13.20
CA ASN A 97 -0.25 -7.61 14.16
C ASN A 97 1.08 -6.82 14.13
N SER A 98 2.10 -7.31 13.42
CA SER A 98 3.41 -6.69 13.33
C SER A 98 3.55 -5.88 12.04
N ALA A 99 3.84 -4.59 12.14
CA ALA A 99 4.11 -3.73 10.99
C ALA A 99 5.28 -4.25 10.12
N GLU A 100 6.27 -4.90 10.75
CA GLU A 100 7.43 -5.47 10.07
C GLU A 100 7.04 -6.58 9.08
N SER A 101 5.96 -7.32 9.36
CA SER A 101 5.47 -8.36 8.45
C SER A 101 4.96 -7.77 7.13
N TYR A 102 4.50 -6.51 7.13
CA TYR A 102 3.99 -5.85 5.94
C TYR A 102 5.07 -5.27 5.03
N ILE A 103 6.32 -5.21 5.47
CA ILE A 103 7.45 -4.78 4.64
C ILE A 103 7.60 -5.66 3.39
N ILE A 104 7.19 -6.93 3.46
CA ILE A 104 7.22 -7.82 2.29
C ILE A 104 6.40 -7.27 1.11
N PHE A 105 5.34 -6.53 1.38
CA PHE A 105 4.49 -5.96 0.34
C PHE A 105 5.10 -4.74 -0.36
N GLU A 106 6.12 -4.09 0.23
CA GLU A 106 6.93 -3.07 -0.45
C GLU A 106 7.68 -3.63 -1.65
N PHE A 107 7.95 -4.92 -1.61
CA PHE A 107 8.82 -5.61 -2.56
C PHE A 107 8.04 -6.44 -3.58
N MET A 108 6.74 -6.53 -3.42
CA MET A 108 5.89 -7.21 -4.38
C MET A 108 5.56 -6.25 -5.52
N GLN A 109 6.13 -6.52 -6.71
CA GLN A 109 5.64 -5.92 -7.94
C GLN A 109 4.36 -6.65 -8.33
N ASP A 110 3.23 -5.99 -8.18
CA ASP A 110 1.97 -6.49 -8.70
C ASP A 110 1.91 -6.18 -10.21
N LYS A 111 2.04 -7.23 -11.02
CA LYS A 111 1.93 -7.16 -12.48
C LYS A 111 0.60 -6.55 -12.93
N TYR A 112 -0.42 -6.66 -12.11
CA TYR A 112 -1.80 -6.27 -12.42
C TYR A 112 -2.24 -5.00 -11.67
N MET A 113 -1.29 -4.27 -11.07
CA MET A 113 -1.55 -3.09 -10.26
C MET A 113 -2.42 -2.06 -11.00
N GLU A 114 -2.03 -1.71 -12.22
CA GLU A 114 -2.74 -0.72 -13.02
C GLU A 114 -4.20 -1.12 -13.26
N GLN A 115 -4.42 -2.36 -13.67
CA GLN A 115 -5.77 -2.89 -13.91
C GLN A 115 -6.58 -2.98 -12.62
N SER A 116 -5.94 -3.35 -11.51
CA SER A 116 -6.58 -3.41 -10.19
C SER A 116 -7.01 -2.03 -9.71
N VAL A 117 -6.14 -1.03 -9.82
CA VAL A 117 -6.46 0.37 -9.46
C VAL A 117 -7.55 0.92 -10.36
N HIS A 118 -7.52 0.63 -11.66
CA HIS A 118 -8.55 1.05 -12.59
C HIS A 118 -9.92 0.48 -12.23
N LEU A 119 -10.02 -0.84 -11.99
CA LEU A 119 -11.27 -1.46 -11.54
C LEU A 119 -11.75 -0.87 -10.20
N ALA A 120 -10.84 -0.67 -9.24
CA ALA A 120 -11.16 -0.06 -7.95
C ALA A 120 -11.75 1.36 -8.11
N SER A 121 -11.21 2.15 -9.03
CA SER A 121 -11.72 3.48 -9.36
C SER A 121 -13.12 3.43 -9.97
N LEU A 122 -13.38 2.47 -10.86
CA LEU A 122 -14.73 2.26 -11.42
C LEU A 122 -15.75 1.88 -10.33
N VAL A 123 -15.35 1.03 -9.35
CA VAL A 123 -16.22 0.67 -8.21
C VAL A 123 -16.53 1.91 -7.36
N GLN A 124 -15.52 2.72 -7.03
CA GLN A 124 -15.73 3.94 -6.23
C GLN A 124 -16.60 4.98 -6.98
N LYS A 125 -16.41 5.13 -8.29
CA LYS A 125 -17.28 5.97 -9.12
C LYS A 125 -18.76 5.54 -9.00
N GLN A 126 -19.04 4.25 -9.08
CA GLN A 126 -20.41 3.73 -8.93
C GLN A 126 -20.95 3.90 -7.50
N PHE A 127 -20.13 3.68 -6.49
CA PHE A 127 -20.53 3.89 -5.10
C PHE A 127 -20.90 5.33 -4.82
N ARG A 128 -20.14 6.30 -5.34
CA ARG A 128 -20.44 7.73 -5.22
C ARG A 128 -21.68 8.14 -6.00
N HIS A 129 -21.72 7.80 -7.29
CA HIS A 129 -22.74 8.36 -8.20
C HIS A 129 -24.04 7.56 -8.19
N HIS A 130 -23.96 6.22 -8.25
CA HIS A 130 -25.13 5.36 -8.32
C HIS A 130 -25.66 4.96 -6.94
N CYS A 131 -24.77 4.53 -6.04
CA CYS A 131 -25.18 4.07 -4.70
C CYS A 131 -25.33 5.21 -3.69
N LYS A 132 -24.95 6.45 -4.05
CA LYS A 132 -24.97 7.63 -3.16
C LYS A 132 -24.23 7.40 -1.84
N ARG A 133 -23.17 6.59 -1.86
CA ARG A 133 -22.34 6.32 -0.71
C ARG A 133 -21.32 7.44 -0.52
N VAL A 134 -20.90 7.67 0.74
CA VAL A 134 -19.71 8.48 1.01
C VAL A 134 -18.52 7.74 0.40
N ASP A 135 -17.85 8.40 -0.54
CA ASP A 135 -16.66 7.87 -1.21
C ASP A 135 -15.44 8.09 -0.30
N ARG A 136 -14.83 6.99 0.10
CA ARG A 136 -13.59 7.00 0.90
C ARG A 136 -12.34 6.73 0.07
N GLY A 137 -12.49 6.63 -1.26
CA GLY A 137 -11.38 6.53 -2.20
C GLY A 137 -10.86 5.12 -2.44
N VAL A 138 -9.84 5.09 -3.30
CA VAL A 138 -9.05 3.90 -3.62
C VAL A 138 -7.74 3.95 -2.83
N HIS A 139 -7.42 2.86 -2.18
CA HIS A 139 -6.23 2.74 -1.33
C HIS A 139 -5.42 1.49 -1.64
N GLN A 140 -4.21 1.44 -1.09
CA GLN A 140 -3.33 0.28 -1.18
C GLN A 140 -2.92 -0.19 0.21
N ALA A 141 -2.86 -1.51 0.40
CA ALA A 141 -2.28 -2.11 1.58
C ALA A 141 -1.92 -3.60 1.35
N GLY A 142 -1.23 -4.20 2.29
CA GLY A 142 -0.73 -5.57 2.23
C GLY A 142 -1.80 -6.62 2.59
N PHE A 143 -2.79 -6.81 1.76
CA PHE A 143 -3.84 -7.82 1.97
C PHE A 143 -3.39 -9.22 1.54
N LEU A 144 -3.36 -10.16 2.48
CA LEU A 144 -3.00 -11.56 2.21
C LEU A 144 -3.94 -12.22 1.19
N VAL A 145 -5.23 -11.89 1.23
CA VAL A 145 -6.22 -12.42 0.29
C VAL A 145 -5.95 -12.03 -1.17
N LEU A 146 -5.26 -10.92 -1.40
CA LEU A 146 -4.87 -10.46 -2.74
C LEU A 146 -3.44 -10.88 -3.12
N LYS A 147 -2.60 -11.24 -2.14
CA LYS A 147 -1.15 -11.46 -2.30
C LYS A 147 -0.81 -12.52 -3.35
N ALA A 148 -1.55 -13.61 -3.37
CA ALA A 148 -1.29 -14.76 -4.25
C ALA A 148 -2.12 -14.74 -5.54
N SER A 149 -2.87 -13.67 -5.81
CA SER A 149 -3.70 -13.53 -7.01
C SER A 149 -2.84 -13.41 -8.27
N ALA A 150 -3.13 -14.21 -9.27
CA ALA A 150 -2.47 -14.20 -10.58
C ALA A 150 -3.27 -13.40 -11.64
N MET A 151 -4.17 -12.51 -11.20
CA MET A 151 -5.03 -11.67 -12.03
C MET A 151 -5.24 -10.30 -11.36
N PRO A 152 -5.82 -9.29 -12.07
CA PRO A 152 -6.29 -8.07 -11.44
C PRO A 152 -7.21 -8.38 -10.26
N SER A 153 -6.94 -7.75 -9.11
CA SER A 153 -7.62 -8.10 -7.86
C SER A 153 -7.88 -6.88 -6.99
N ILE A 154 -9.08 -6.82 -6.40
CA ILE A 154 -9.51 -5.76 -5.50
C ILE A 154 -10.19 -6.32 -4.25
N LEU A 155 -10.13 -5.54 -3.17
CA LEU A 155 -10.90 -5.75 -1.96
C LEU A 155 -11.84 -4.53 -1.76
N VAL A 156 -13.12 -4.80 -1.67
CA VAL A 156 -14.17 -3.79 -1.56
C VAL A 156 -14.69 -3.78 -0.13
N GLU A 157 -14.60 -2.64 0.54
CA GLU A 157 -15.21 -2.36 1.84
C GLU A 157 -16.52 -1.63 1.62
N LEU A 158 -17.64 -2.33 1.82
CA LEU A 158 -18.99 -1.83 1.52
C LEU A 158 -19.48 -0.75 2.46
N GLY A 159 -18.94 -0.69 3.68
CA GLY A 159 -19.33 0.22 4.74
C GLY A 159 -18.76 -0.22 6.09
N PHE A 160 -19.21 0.37 7.19
CA PHE A 160 -18.71 0.12 8.54
C PHE A 160 -19.74 -0.60 9.38
N ILE A 161 -19.60 -1.91 9.60
CA ILE A 161 -20.51 -2.69 10.44
C ILE A 161 -20.49 -2.23 11.91
N SER A 162 -19.43 -1.53 12.34
CA SER A 162 -19.33 -0.93 13.67
C SER A 162 -20.21 0.33 13.87
N THR A 163 -20.75 0.90 12.77
CA THR A 163 -21.62 2.08 12.81
C THR A 163 -23.07 1.65 12.67
N PRO A 164 -23.96 1.90 13.67
CA PRO A 164 -25.32 1.35 13.67
C PRO A 164 -26.18 1.71 12.45
N GLU A 165 -25.98 2.88 11.86
CA GLU A 165 -26.71 3.29 10.64
C GLU A 165 -26.21 2.52 9.40
N GLU A 166 -24.88 2.31 9.30
CA GLU A 166 -24.27 1.53 8.24
C GLU A 166 -24.67 0.06 8.33
N GLU A 167 -24.61 -0.52 9.55
CA GLU A 167 -25.04 -1.88 9.81
C GLU A 167 -26.48 -2.10 9.38
N ARG A 168 -27.40 -1.21 9.79
CA ARG A 168 -28.82 -1.29 9.38
C ARG A 168 -28.95 -1.25 7.85
N TYR A 169 -28.28 -0.31 7.19
CA TYR A 169 -28.30 -0.18 5.73
C TYR A 169 -27.76 -1.45 5.03
N LEU A 170 -26.62 -1.97 5.48
CA LEU A 170 -25.98 -3.17 4.91
C LEU A 170 -26.85 -4.42 5.08
N ASN A 171 -27.68 -4.49 6.13
CA ASN A 171 -28.60 -5.59 6.39
C ASN A 171 -29.96 -5.47 5.67
N THR A 172 -30.21 -4.36 4.96
CA THR A 172 -31.43 -4.25 4.14
C THR A 172 -31.23 -4.89 2.76
N GLU A 173 -32.29 -5.42 2.20
CA GLU A 173 -32.29 -5.91 0.80
C GLU A 173 -32.00 -4.78 -0.18
N GLU A 174 -32.55 -3.59 0.05
CA GLU A 174 -32.29 -2.39 -0.75
C GLU A 174 -30.81 -1.99 -0.72
N GLY A 175 -30.19 -1.91 0.46
CA GLY A 175 -28.78 -1.56 0.62
C GLY A 175 -27.87 -2.57 -0.06
N SER A 176 -28.06 -3.86 0.21
CA SER A 176 -27.27 -4.93 -0.38
C SER A 176 -27.43 -5.01 -1.91
N SER A 177 -28.67 -4.85 -2.42
CA SER A 177 -28.96 -4.83 -3.85
C SER A 177 -28.34 -3.62 -4.53
N THR A 178 -28.43 -2.43 -3.93
CA THR A 178 -27.86 -1.18 -4.47
C THR A 178 -26.34 -1.29 -4.60
N LEU A 179 -25.65 -1.78 -3.56
CA LEU A 179 -24.20 -1.99 -3.58
C LEU A 179 -23.80 -3.06 -4.60
N ALA A 180 -24.55 -4.16 -4.69
CA ALA A 180 -24.33 -5.21 -5.69
C ALA A 180 -24.48 -4.67 -7.13
N LYS A 181 -25.49 -3.83 -7.39
CA LYS A 181 -25.66 -3.13 -8.66
C LYS A 181 -24.50 -2.20 -8.97
N GLY A 182 -23.99 -1.45 -7.99
CA GLY A 182 -22.81 -0.61 -8.14
C GLY A 182 -21.56 -1.40 -8.59
N ILE A 183 -21.25 -2.51 -7.91
CA ILE A 183 -20.14 -3.38 -8.30
C ILE A 183 -20.37 -3.99 -9.68
N TYR A 184 -21.60 -4.42 -9.99
CA TYR A 184 -21.95 -4.99 -11.28
C TYR A 184 -21.74 -3.97 -12.42
N ARG A 185 -22.18 -2.70 -12.25
CA ARG A 185 -21.97 -1.62 -13.24
C ARG A 185 -20.49 -1.34 -13.46
N ALA A 186 -19.70 -1.29 -12.39
CA ALA A 186 -18.25 -1.14 -12.48
C ALA A 186 -17.60 -2.30 -13.25
N PHE A 187 -18.03 -3.54 -12.97
CA PHE A 187 -17.60 -4.72 -13.71
C PHE A 187 -17.93 -4.62 -15.21
N LEU A 188 -19.13 -4.19 -15.58
CA LEU A 188 -19.51 -4.01 -17.00
C LEU A 188 -18.61 -2.98 -17.69
N SER A 189 -18.36 -1.83 -17.05
CA SER A 189 -17.46 -0.81 -17.59
C SER A 189 -16.04 -1.38 -17.80
N TYR A 190 -15.51 -2.04 -16.79
CA TYR A 190 -14.19 -2.69 -16.87
C TYR A 190 -14.13 -3.76 -17.98
N LYS A 191 -15.14 -4.63 -18.06
CA LYS A 191 -15.24 -5.68 -19.08
C LYS A 191 -15.25 -5.07 -20.49
N ARG A 192 -16.09 -4.05 -20.70
CA ARG A 192 -16.20 -3.34 -21.98
C ARG A 192 -14.85 -2.75 -22.42
N GLU A 193 -14.17 -2.05 -21.54
CA GLU A 193 -12.89 -1.44 -21.84
C GLU A 193 -11.81 -2.50 -22.12
N HIS A 194 -11.83 -3.60 -21.37
CA HIS A 194 -10.91 -4.72 -21.58
C HIS A 194 -11.14 -5.38 -22.96
N GLU A 195 -12.40 -5.60 -23.35
CA GLU A 195 -12.76 -6.14 -24.67
C GLU A 195 -12.29 -5.23 -25.79
N ILE A 196 -12.56 -3.91 -25.69
CA ILE A 196 -12.12 -2.92 -26.69
C ILE A 196 -10.60 -2.93 -26.82
N ARG A 197 -9.87 -3.04 -25.71
CA ARG A 197 -8.39 -3.11 -25.72
C ARG A 197 -7.88 -4.35 -26.42
N LEU A 198 -8.55 -5.50 -26.28
CA LEU A 198 -8.12 -6.77 -26.87
C LEU A 198 -8.55 -6.94 -28.32
N THR A 199 -9.74 -6.48 -28.70
CA THR A 199 -10.39 -6.82 -29.99
C THR A 199 -10.76 -5.60 -30.83
N GLY A 200 -10.55 -4.39 -30.32
CA GLY A 200 -10.99 -3.14 -30.97
C GLY A 200 -12.48 -2.84 -30.83
N SER A 201 -13.28 -3.75 -30.26
CA SER A 201 -14.74 -3.58 -30.10
C SER A 201 -15.24 -4.29 -28.83
N SER A 202 -16.44 -3.98 -28.38
CA SER A 202 -17.11 -4.67 -27.29
C SER A 202 -18.59 -4.89 -27.57
N ARG A 203 -19.10 -6.06 -27.15
CA ARG A 203 -20.53 -6.38 -27.14
C ARG A 203 -21.18 -6.10 -25.78
N THR A 204 -20.40 -5.72 -24.77
CA THR A 204 -20.91 -5.41 -23.43
C THR A 204 -21.70 -4.11 -23.46
N ALA A 205 -23.01 -4.19 -23.22
CA ALA A 205 -23.89 -3.02 -23.09
C ALA A 205 -23.68 -2.38 -21.68
N LEU A 206 -23.62 -1.05 -21.66
CA LEU A 206 -23.67 -0.30 -20.40
C LEU A 206 -25.11 0.15 -20.12
N PRO A 207 -25.51 0.22 -18.84
CA PRO A 207 -26.80 0.83 -18.48
C PRO A 207 -26.82 2.32 -18.85
N ASN A 208 -27.99 2.82 -19.26
CA ASN A 208 -28.17 4.16 -19.87
C ASN A 208 -27.79 5.37 -19.01
N ASP A 209 -27.48 5.19 -17.70
CA ASP A 209 -27.13 6.28 -16.78
C ASP A 209 -25.62 6.55 -16.70
N ASP A 210 -24.78 5.88 -17.50
CA ASP A 210 -23.31 5.98 -17.43
C ASP A 210 -22.70 7.03 -18.39
N GLU A 211 -23.52 7.84 -19.09
CA GLU A 211 -23.05 9.03 -19.82
C GLU A 211 -22.77 10.21 -18.89
N VAL A 212 -21.87 10.03 -17.93
CA VAL A 212 -21.22 11.15 -17.24
C VAL A 212 -19.84 11.31 -17.88
N THR A 213 -19.72 12.35 -18.68
CA THR A 213 -18.52 12.73 -19.43
C THR A 213 -17.23 12.69 -18.60
N ASP A 214 -16.19 12.10 -19.17
CA ASP A 214 -14.84 11.87 -18.63
C ASP A 214 -14.00 13.16 -18.38
N THR A 215 -14.59 14.25 -17.93
CA THR A 215 -13.88 15.54 -17.79
C THR A 215 -13.37 15.82 -16.37
N GLU A 216 -13.60 14.93 -15.39
CA GLU A 216 -13.23 15.21 -13.99
C GLU A 216 -12.21 14.22 -13.34
N VAL A 217 -11.48 13.41 -14.10
CA VAL A 217 -10.54 12.44 -13.50
C VAL A 217 -9.12 13.01 -13.31
N ALA A 218 -8.87 14.26 -13.67
CA ALA A 218 -7.52 14.86 -13.64
C ALA A 218 -7.22 15.78 -12.44
N GLN A 219 -8.10 15.89 -11.43
CA GLN A 219 -7.86 16.78 -10.29
C GLN A 219 -8.28 16.19 -8.94
N ILE A 220 -7.64 15.12 -8.49
CA ILE A 220 -7.67 14.74 -7.07
C ILE A 220 -6.27 14.25 -6.67
N ASP A 221 -5.35 15.20 -6.56
CA ASP A 221 -4.16 15.03 -5.71
C ASP A 221 -3.56 16.39 -5.32
N SER A 222 -4.32 17.18 -4.59
CA SER A 222 -3.78 18.31 -3.81
C SER A 222 -4.88 19.19 -3.21
N THR A 223 -5.54 18.74 -2.14
CA THR A 223 -6.17 19.67 -1.17
C THR A 223 -6.53 18.94 0.12
N GLU A 224 -5.59 18.91 1.03
CA GLU A 224 -5.87 18.96 2.47
C GLU A 224 -4.65 19.58 3.16
N SER A 225 -4.63 20.90 3.22
CA SER A 225 -3.94 21.72 4.21
C SER A 225 -4.02 23.19 3.83
N GLU A 226 -5.14 23.82 4.02
CA GLU A 226 -5.14 25.28 4.20
C GLU A 226 -6.20 25.69 5.20
N ASN A 227 -5.73 26.04 6.38
CA ASN A 227 -6.29 27.17 7.13
C ASN A 227 -5.33 27.59 8.26
N LYS A 228 -4.47 28.56 7.95
CA LYS A 228 -4.17 29.71 8.82
C LYS A 228 -3.16 30.61 8.10
N LYS A 229 -3.63 31.82 7.76
CA LYS A 229 -2.80 32.94 7.27
C LYS A 229 -1.79 33.37 8.34
N PRO A 230 -0.55 33.68 7.96
CA PRO A 230 0.36 34.47 8.80
C PRO A 230 0.25 35.96 8.45
N GLN A 231 0.20 36.76 9.50
CA GLN A 231 0.36 38.21 9.46
C GLN A 231 1.80 38.59 9.11
N ASN A 232 1.92 39.69 8.33
CA ASN A 232 3.13 40.41 8.00
C ASN A 232 3.89 40.93 9.22
N ILE A 233 5.22 40.77 9.24
CA ILE A 233 6.17 41.68 9.90
C ILE A 233 7.47 41.74 9.08
N PRO A 234 8.18 42.88 9.03
CA PRO A 234 8.94 43.33 7.85
C PRO A 234 10.43 42.91 7.81
N ARG A 235 10.98 43.04 6.58
CA ARG A 235 12.41 42.96 6.27
C ARG A 235 13.26 43.96 7.05
N THR A 236 14.38 43.46 7.61
CA THR A 236 15.58 44.27 7.76
C THR A 236 16.78 43.49 7.23
N ASP A 237 17.41 44.08 6.23
CA ASP A 237 18.73 43.73 5.72
C ASP A 237 19.80 43.96 6.82
N LYS A 238 20.76 43.06 6.95
CA LYS A 238 22.18 43.43 7.00
C LYS A 238 23.14 42.24 7.15
N LEU A 239 24.07 42.25 6.24
CA LEU A 239 25.53 41.97 6.34
C LEU A 239 26.04 40.54 6.38
N VAL A 240 26.69 40.23 5.28
CA VAL A 240 27.74 39.30 4.95
C VAL A 240 28.84 39.26 6.02
N THR A 241 29.22 38.10 6.48
CA THR A 241 30.59 37.82 6.90
C THR A 241 30.98 36.41 6.49
N GLU A 242 32.06 36.34 5.76
CA GLU A 242 32.74 35.17 5.27
C GLU A 242 33.14 34.24 6.42
N ALA A 243 32.87 32.96 6.29
CA ALA A 243 33.52 31.92 7.08
C ALA A 243 33.95 30.76 6.19
N LYS A 244 35.22 30.74 5.97
CA LYS A 244 36.14 29.73 5.47
C LYS A 244 35.56 28.32 5.21
N THR A 245 35.68 27.96 3.95
CA THR A 245 35.67 26.63 3.38
C THR A 245 36.58 25.67 4.17
N GLN A 246 36.01 24.75 4.92
CA GLN A 246 36.68 23.53 5.29
C GLN A 246 36.16 22.41 4.41
N ARG A 247 37.04 21.88 3.55
CA ARG A 247 36.83 20.71 2.73
C ARG A 247 36.46 19.51 3.63
N PRO A 248 35.50 18.67 3.24
CA PRO A 248 35.28 17.40 3.92
C PRO A 248 36.49 16.51 3.67
N ILE A 249 37.00 15.93 4.73
CA ILE A 249 38.04 14.90 4.69
C ILE A 249 37.41 13.68 4.00
N VAL A 250 37.82 13.45 2.75
CA VAL A 250 37.62 12.20 2.06
C VAL A 250 38.57 11.19 2.73
N VAL A 251 38.03 10.31 3.55
CA VAL A 251 38.77 9.12 3.94
C VAL A 251 38.68 8.19 2.73
N GLU A 252 39.76 8.15 1.94
CA GLU A 252 39.99 7.08 0.98
C GLU A 252 40.12 5.77 1.75
N SER A 253 39.01 5.02 1.79
CA SER A 253 39.08 3.59 2.04
C SER A 253 39.20 2.89 0.70
N THR A 254 40.41 2.43 0.41
CA THR A 254 40.73 1.45 -0.62
C THR A 254 39.86 0.22 -0.39
N THR A 255 38.76 0.08 -1.13
CA THR A 255 37.96 -1.14 -1.16
C THR A 255 37.65 -1.51 -2.58
N ASN A 256 37.88 -2.76 -2.89
CA ASN A 256 37.67 -3.44 -4.16
C ASN A 256 36.33 -3.09 -4.80
N ASP A 257 36.40 -2.77 -6.07
CA ASP A 257 35.35 -2.43 -7.00
C ASP A 257 34.21 -3.45 -6.98
N SER A 258 33.14 -3.21 -6.24
CA SER A 258 31.82 -3.87 -6.23
C SER A 258 31.19 -4.22 -4.86
N GLU A 259 31.64 -3.67 -3.75
CA GLU A 259 31.08 -4.05 -2.46
C GLU A 259 29.78 -3.28 -2.14
N ILE A 260 28.70 -4.07 -1.96
CA ILE A 260 27.40 -3.53 -1.54
C ILE A 260 27.47 -3.25 -0.03
N THR A 261 27.10 -2.02 0.36
CA THR A 261 27.01 -1.59 1.76
C THR A 261 25.55 -1.35 2.13
N PHE A 262 25.10 -1.99 3.21
CA PHE A 262 23.79 -1.75 3.82
C PHE A 262 23.93 -0.75 4.97
N LYS A 263 22.98 0.18 5.08
CA LYS A 263 22.89 1.18 6.16
C LYS A 263 21.44 1.26 6.66
N ILE A 264 21.23 1.75 7.88
CA ILE A 264 19.88 1.95 8.45
C ILE A 264 19.56 3.43 8.38
N GLN A 265 18.58 3.83 7.59
CA GLN A 265 18.07 5.20 7.58
C GLN A 265 17.20 5.41 8.82
N ILE A 266 17.50 6.44 9.60
CA ILE A 266 16.88 6.69 10.91
C ILE A 266 15.97 7.92 10.92
N LEU A 267 16.31 8.95 10.15
CA LEU A 267 15.50 10.17 10.05
C LEU A 267 15.88 10.99 8.81
N THR A 268 15.02 11.95 8.47
CA THR A 268 15.24 12.92 7.41
C THR A 268 15.12 14.34 7.97
N SER A 269 15.95 15.27 7.48
CA SER A 269 15.94 16.68 7.90
C SER A 269 16.17 17.60 6.71
N SER A 270 15.49 18.74 6.68
CA SER A 270 15.73 19.81 5.69
C SER A 270 17.00 20.63 5.97
N ARG A 271 17.54 20.52 7.20
CA ARG A 271 18.77 21.20 7.64
C ARG A 271 19.77 20.20 8.16
N PRO A 272 21.09 20.48 8.04
CA PRO A 272 22.11 19.61 8.65
C PRO A 272 21.97 19.60 10.17
N LEU A 273 22.12 18.42 10.77
CA LEU A 273 22.12 18.23 12.22
C LEU A 273 23.54 18.21 12.76
N SER A 274 23.74 18.77 13.93
CA SER A 274 25.00 18.59 14.68
C SER A 274 25.10 17.14 15.22
N LYS A 275 26.33 16.68 15.47
CA LYS A 275 26.58 15.31 16.01
C LYS A 275 25.85 15.03 17.34
N ASN A 276 25.57 16.07 18.12
CA ASN A 276 24.86 15.96 19.41
C ASN A 276 23.41 16.42 19.35
N ASP A 277 22.82 16.50 18.16
CA ASP A 277 21.41 16.91 18.02
C ASP A 277 20.48 15.92 18.75
N LYS A 278 19.58 16.43 19.56
CA LYS A 278 18.62 15.62 20.36
C LYS A 278 17.79 14.66 19.52
N ARG A 279 17.55 14.98 18.23
CA ARG A 279 16.83 14.13 17.29
C ARG A 279 17.56 12.84 16.97
N LEU A 280 18.91 12.79 17.14
CA LEU A 280 19.72 11.58 16.98
C LEU A 280 19.60 10.64 18.17
N LYS A 281 18.90 11.03 19.24
CA LYS A 281 18.60 10.21 20.43
C LYS A 281 19.82 9.51 21.05
N GLY A 282 20.98 10.16 21.02
CA GLY A 282 22.22 9.65 21.59
C GLY A 282 22.97 8.62 20.74
N LEU A 283 22.49 8.31 19.52
CA LEU A 283 23.27 7.48 18.60
C LEU A 283 24.55 8.20 18.19
N LYS A 284 25.68 7.52 18.37
CA LYS A 284 27.01 7.94 17.90
C LYS A 284 27.26 7.32 16.52
N ASP A 285 28.19 7.89 15.75
CA ASP A 285 28.58 7.39 14.41
C ASP A 285 27.44 7.38 13.40
N VAL A 286 26.59 8.41 13.49
CA VAL A 286 25.52 8.66 12.51
C VAL A 286 26.13 9.40 11.30
N ASP A 287 25.90 8.85 10.13
CA ASP A 287 26.28 9.40 8.83
C ASP A 287 25.05 9.98 8.11
N TYR A 288 25.22 10.67 7.00
CA TYR A 288 24.11 11.13 6.18
C TYR A 288 24.45 11.15 4.69
N TYR A 289 23.42 11.10 3.87
CA TYR A 289 23.50 11.40 2.43
C TYR A 289 22.42 12.42 2.04
N LYS A 290 22.60 13.08 0.89
CA LYS A 290 21.62 14.04 0.37
C LYS A 290 20.84 13.42 -0.78
N GLU A 291 19.52 13.55 -0.74
CA GLU A 291 18.62 13.14 -1.80
C GLU A 291 17.43 14.11 -1.84
N ASN A 292 17.12 14.66 -3.01
CA ASN A 292 16.01 15.60 -3.23
C ASN A 292 16.05 16.83 -2.27
N GLY A 293 17.25 17.39 -2.03
CA GLY A 293 17.43 18.55 -1.16
C GLY A 293 17.35 18.26 0.35
N LEU A 294 17.12 17.00 0.75
CA LEU A 294 17.00 16.59 2.13
C LEU A 294 18.24 15.84 2.62
N TYR A 295 18.57 15.99 3.90
CA TYR A 295 19.59 15.24 4.60
C TYR A 295 18.97 13.98 5.20
N LYS A 296 19.39 12.80 4.73
CA LYS A 296 18.91 11.51 5.19
C LYS A 296 19.98 10.85 6.06
N TYR A 297 19.69 10.74 7.35
CA TYR A 297 20.63 10.24 8.35
C TYR A 297 20.61 8.74 8.45
N THR A 298 21.80 8.12 8.53
CA THR A 298 21.98 6.67 8.52
C THR A 298 22.86 6.21 9.66
N TYR A 299 22.67 4.95 10.07
CA TYR A 299 23.41 4.30 11.14
C TYR A 299 23.79 2.85 10.75
N GLY A 300 24.90 2.34 11.27
CA GLY A 300 25.23 0.92 11.24
C GLY A 300 25.58 0.36 9.86
N ALA A 301 26.52 0.98 9.14
CA ALA A 301 27.00 0.50 7.84
C ALA A 301 27.68 -0.88 7.90
N SER A 302 27.34 -1.80 6.98
CA SER A 302 28.01 -3.10 6.82
C SER A 302 27.70 -3.73 5.47
N SER A 303 28.61 -4.54 4.94
CA SER A 303 28.35 -5.41 3.79
C SER A 303 27.56 -6.69 4.16
N ASP A 304 27.49 -7.04 5.44
CA ASP A 304 26.66 -8.12 5.97
C ASP A 304 25.24 -7.61 6.30
N TYR A 305 24.28 -7.96 5.46
CA TYR A 305 22.88 -7.62 5.65
C TYR A 305 22.32 -8.11 7.00
N ASN A 306 22.68 -9.33 7.42
CA ASN A 306 22.19 -9.90 8.68
C ASN A 306 22.72 -9.14 9.91
N LYS A 307 23.95 -8.60 9.83
CA LYS A 307 24.53 -7.73 10.87
C LYS A 307 23.73 -6.44 10.96
N VAL A 308 23.42 -5.79 9.83
CA VAL A 308 22.63 -4.56 9.80
C VAL A 308 21.20 -4.80 10.30
N LEU A 309 20.60 -5.92 9.96
CA LEU A 309 19.27 -6.30 10.44
C LEU A 309 19.24 -6.48 11.97
N ARG A 310 20.26 -7.13 12.55
CA ARG A 310 20.39 -7.27 14.02
C ARG A 310 20.61 -5.90 14.69
N THR A 311 21.46 -5.06 14.13
CA THR A 311 21.70 -3.70 14.63
C THR A 311 20.43 -2.87 14.59
N ARG A 312 19.67 -2.94 13.48
CA ARG A 312 18.37 -2.28 13.40
C ARG A 312 17.45 -2.73 14.53
N ARG A 313 17.25 -4.04 14.70
CA ARG A 313 16.34 -4.61 15.72
C ARG A 313 16.75 -4.22 17.14
N ASN A 314 18.03 -4.38 17.49
CA ASN A 314 18.46 -4.31 18.87
C ASN A 314 18.82 -2.89 19.32
N THR A 315 19.29 -2.05 18.40
CA THR A 315 19.84 -0.72 18.74
C THR A 315 18.95 0.40 18.21
N VAL A 316 18.51 0.29 16.95
CA VAL A 316 17.87 1.42 16.26
C VAL A 316 16.36 1.44 16.47
N THR A 317 15.66 0.32 16.30
CA THR A 317 14.19 0.25 16.40
C THR A 317 13.64 0.72 17.75
N PRO A 318 14.27 0.47 18.91
CA PRO A 318 13.80 1.01 20.19
C PRO A 318 13.81 2.55 20.26
N LEU A 319 14.69 3.18 19.48
CA LEU A 319 14.83 4.65 19.42
C LEU A 319 14.08 5.26 18.24
N PHE A 320 14.10 4.59 17.08
CA PHE A 320 13.52 5.06 15.80
C PHE A 320 12.64 3.95 15.21
N LYS A 321 11.36 4.00 15.49
CA LYS A 321 10.39 2.97 15.07
C LYS A 321 10.31 2.82 13.55
N ASP A 322 10.45 3.95 12.82
CA ASP A 322 10.33 4.03 11.36
C ASP A 322 11.67 3.84 10.62
N ALA A 323 12.72 3.40 11.31
CA ALA A 323 14.03 3.17 10.70
C ALA A 323 14.00 1.96 9.76
N PHE A 324 14.56 2.11 8.55
CA PHE A 324 14.60 1.05 7.54
C PHE A 324 15.99 0.89 6.92
N ILE A 325 16.26 -0.28 6.33
CA ILE A 325 17.56 -0.59 5.74
C ILE A 325 17.58 -0.12 4.29
N ILE A 326 18.65 0.52 3.89
CA ILE A 326 18.96 0.94 2.52
C ILE A 326 20.28 0.34 2.08
N ALA A 327 20.52 0.31 0.78
CA ALA A 327 21.75 -0.24 0.22
C ALA A 327 22.40 0.75 -0.74
N PHE A 328 23.72 0.70 -0.76
CA PHE A 328 24.56 1.47 -1.69
C PHE A 328 25.53 0.52 -2.41
N ARG A 329 25.82 0.84 -3.66
CA ARG A 329 26.92 0.25 -4.43
C ARG A 329 27.81 1.39 -4.92
N ASN A 330 29.08 1.37 -4.59
CA ASN A 330 30.04 2.43 -4.96
C ASN A 330 29.59 3.85 -4.55
N GLY A 331 28.91 3.98 -3.40
CA GLY A 331 28.41 5.26 -2.90
C GLY A 331 27.06 5.69 -3.48
N GLU A 332 26.54 5.02 -4.51
CA GLU A 332 25.24 5.27 -5.10
C GLU A 332 24.17 4.38 -4.49
N LYS A 333 23.00 4.95 -4.21
CA LYS A 333 21.86 4.22 -3.67
C LYS A 333 21.34 3.23 -4.70
N MET A 334 21.17 1.99 -4.31
CA MET A 334 20.66 0.92 -5.14
C MET A 334 19.38 0.32 -4.58
N ASN A 335 18.69 -0.48 -5.40
CA ASN A 335 17.52 -1.22 -4.96
C ASN A 335 17.92 -2.23 -3.88
N ILE A 336 17.25 -2.16 -2.72
CA ILE A 336 17.57 -3.00 -1.55
C ILE A 336 17.38 -4.49 -1.84
N ASN A 337 16.41 -4.87 -2.68
CA ASN A 337 16.16 -6.28 -3.03
C ASN A 337 17.25 -6.86 -3.90
N GLU A 338 17.72 -6.07 -4.86
CA GLU A 338 18.88 -6.44 -5.67
C GLU A 338 20.11 -6.62 -4.78
N ALA A 339 20.31 -5.70 -3.82
CA ALA A 339 21.38 -5.80 -2.84
C ALA A 339 21.30 -7.08 -2.00
N ILE A 340 20.12 -7.41 -1.47
CA ILE A 340 19.86 -8.62 -0.68
C ILE A 340 20.05 -9.88 -1.53
N ALA A 341 19.56 -9.88 -2.78
CA ALA A 341 19.73 -11.01 -3.70
C ALA A 341 21.21 -11.28 -3.97
N ASN A 342 21.98 -10.22 -4.20
CA ASN A 342 23.43 -10.33 -4.39
C ASN A 342 24.16 -10.80 -3.11
N PHE A 343 23.78 -10.33 -1.93
CA PHE A 343 24.29 -10.80 -0.64
C PHE A 343 24.03 -12.31 -0.46
N LYS A 344 22.80 -12.78 -0.73
CA LYS A 344 22.45 -14.20 -0.63
C LYS A 344 23.24 -15.07 -1.62
N LYS A 345 23.40 -14.63 -2.87
CA LYS A 345 24.22 -15.35 -3.88
C LYS A 345 25.69 -15.49 -3.47
N ARG A 346 26.27 -14.45 -2.83
CA ARG A 346 27.66 -14.50 -2.33
C ARG A 346 27.84 -15.45 -1.16
N ARG A 347 26.81 -15.63 -0.33
CA ARG A 347 26.88 -16.50 0.85
C ARG A 347 26.71 -17.99 0.50
N ASN A 348 26.12 -18.29 -0.64
CA ASN A 348 25.89 -19.66 -1.13
C ASN A 348 27.00 -20.15 -2.10
N LYS A 349 28.04 -19.33 -2.33
CA LYS A 349 29.30 -19.70 -2.95
C LYS A 349 30.37 -19.92 -1.86
#